data_8097a16b6a5b5e4028f7f77cc2aa794a
#
_entry.id   8097a16b6a5b5e4028f7f77cc2aa794a
#
_cell.length_a   1.000
_cell.length_b   1.000
_cell.length_c   1.000
_cell.angle_alpha   90.00
_cell.angle_beta   90.00
_cell.angle_gamma   90.00
#
_symmetry.space_group_name_H-M   'P 1'
#
loop_
_entity.id
_entity.type
_entity.pdbx_description
1 polymer ?
#
loop_
_entity_poly.entity_id
_entity_poly.type
_entity_poly.pdbx_seq_one_letter_code
_entity_poly.pdbx_strand_id
1 'polypeptide(L)'
;MKKTSNEYIAIGLMLFALFFGAGNLIFPAFMGQNSGWNTWYATAGFLITGVGLPFASVLAICFSGKNLRELAGRVSPLYGILFSCALYLTIGPFFAIPRTATVSYEIAISHFLPADVRDLGLYGFVFLFFLLSWYLSISPSKLVPRIGKCITPMLLSFLFILIAASLFLPMGSWQAPSPAYDTPVKAFSSALLEGYNTMDCLAGLVFGVIVVESIRLYGLSSNREIAGAALKSGLISTFFMFLIYAALCTLGASSVSVLGHVENGAPVLVGAASFYFGPMGSLLLGFIVILACLTTSIGLIASCAAYFHTLLPRFSHKAWATFFTVLSFAIALFGLSAIIKGAIPVLLFLYPLSISLIVLTFLHDFFQGSRKVYLLATLFTMVPALYDALKAAGLSVPVMARFMESLPLSSSNMSWILFFAAGFLLGLVWEKVSEIAENTDTPTV
;
A
#
# COMPACT_ATOMS: atom_id res chain seq x y z
N MET A 1 -12.25 -31.02 10.83
CA MET A 1 -10.83 -31.43 10.77
C MET A 1 -9.97 -30.33 11.38
N LYS A 2 -9.09 -30.66 12.36
CA LYS A 2 -8.08 -29.67 12.84
C LYS A 2 -7.12 -29.39 11.69
N LYS A 3 -7.04 -28.12 11.24
CA LYS A 3 -6.13 -27.72 10.18
C LYS A 3 -4.68 -27.88 10.60
N THR A 4 -3.85 -28.31 9.66
CA THR A 4 -2.41 -28.45 9.88
C THR A 4 -1.77 -27.05 9.88
N SER A 5 -0.75 -26.84 10.68
CA SER A 5 0.03 -25.59 10.76
C SER A 5 0.54 -25.15 9.39
N ASN A 6 0.79 -26.10 8.49
CA ASN A 6 1.29 -25.88 7.14
C ASN A 6 0.34 -25.06 6.23
N GLU A 7 -0.98 -25.21 6.40
CA GLU A 7 -1.97 -24.47 5.60
C GLU A 7 -1.97 -22.98 5.96
N TYR A 8 -1.88 -22.64 7.24
CA TYR A 8 -1.77 -21.23 7.67
C TYR A 8 -0.46 -20.60 7.23
N ILE A 9 0.64 -21.35 7.24
CA ILE A 9 1.94 -20.87 6.74
C ILE A 9 1.85 -20.61 5.23
N ALA A 10 1.24 -21.51 4.47
CA ALA A 10 1.09 -21.32 3.01
C ALA A 10 0.25 -20.08 2.66
N ILE A 11 -0.87 -19.84 3.37
CA ILE A 11 -1.70 -18.64 3.18
C ILE A 11 -0.94 -17.38 3.63
N GLY A 12 -0.19 -17.45 4.74
CA GLY A 12 0.61 -16.33 5.25
C GLY A 12 1.73 -15.92 4.29
N LEU A 13 2.44 -16.90 3.71
CA LEU A 13 3.46 -16.65 2.68
C LEU A 13 2.85 -16.13 1.37
N MET A 14 1.66 -16.62 0.99
CA MET A 14 0.90 -16.08 -0.15
C MET A 14 0.52 -14.62 0.10
N LEU A 15 0.02 -14.29 1.28
CA LEU A 15 -0.34 -12.93 1.66
C LEU A 15 0.88 -12.01 1.67
N PHE A 16 2.01 -12.48 2.22
CA PHE A 16 3.27 -11.77 2.14
C PHE A 16 3.66 -11.48 0.68
N ALA A 17 3.59 -12.49 -0.20
CA ALA A 17 3.92 -12.33 -1.62
C ALA A 17 2.97 -11.38 -2.38
N LEU A 18 1.70 -11.27 -1.95
CA LEU A 18 0.75 -10.33 -2.53
C LEU A 18 1.08 -8.87 -2.15
N PHE A 19 1.54 -8.63 -0.93
CA PHE A 19 1.93 -7.30 -0.47
C PHE A 19 3.33 -6.92 -0.92
N PHE A 20 4.28 -7.85 -0.88
CA PHE A 20 5.69 -7.53 -1.05
C PHE A 20 6.04 -7.21 -2.51
N GLY A 21 5.98 -5.94 -2.84
CA GLY A 21 6.27 -5.39 -4.16
C GLY A 21 7.42 -4.37 -4.16
N ALA A 22 7.53 -3.64 -5.27
CA ALA A 22 8.58 -2.64 -5.47
C ALA A 22 8.66 -1.58 -4.36
N GLY A 23 7.50 -1.08 -3.91
CA GLY A 23 7.42 -0.06 -2.87
C GLY A 23 7.98 -0.52 -1.53
N ASN A 24 7.70 -1.77 -1.19
CA ASN A 24 8.09 -2.39 0.07
C ASN A 24 9.63 -2.55 0.23
N LEU A 25 10.34 -2.47 -0.87
CA LEU A 25 11.80 -2.45 -0.89
C LEU A 25 12.34 -1.03 -0.72
N ILE A 26 11.81 -0.08 -1.49
CA ILE A 26 12.43 1.25 -1.61
C ILE A 26 12.05 2.19 -0.46
N PHE A 27 10.78 2.18 0.01
CA PHE A 27 10.35 3.17 1.01
C PHE A 27 10.99 2.98 2.39
N PRO A 28 11.08 1.76 2.98
CA PRO A 28 11.75 1.62 4.27
C PRO A 28 13.25 1.96 4.19
N ALA A 29 13.94 1.63 3.09
CA ALA A 29 15.34 1.98 2.89
C ALA A 29 15.54 3.50 2.77
N PHE A 30 14.68 4.19 2.01
CA PHE A 30 14.71 5.64 1.87
C PHE A 30 14.37 6.38 3.17
N MET A 31 13.34 5.91 3.88
CA MET A 31 12.98 6.44 5.18
C MET A 31 14.13 6.29 6.18
N GLY A 32 14.79 5.13 6.21
CA GLY A 32 15.95 4.90 7.05
C GLY A 32 17.05 5.90 6.80
N GLN A 33 17.35 6.20 5.52
CA GLN A 33 18.35 7.20 5.13
C GLN A 33 18.01 8.60 5.65
N ASN A 34 16.73 8.99 5.61
CA ASN A 34 16.28 10.30 6.07
C ASN A 34 16.16 10.40 7.59
N SER A 35 15.92 9.30 8.28
CA SER A 35 15.68 9.30 9.72
C SER A 35 16.94 9.31 10.59
N GLY A 36 18.09 8.93 10.04
CA GLY A 36 19.37 8.99 10.73
C GLY A 36 19.31 8.40 12.15
N TRP A 37 19.67 9.18 13.19
CA TRP A 37 19.63 8.72 14.59
C TRP A 37 18.23 8.40 15.11
N ASN A 38 17.19 8.94 14.46
CA ASN A 38 15.79 8.74 14.82
C ASN A 38 15.16 7.53 14.12
N THR A 39 15.95 6.65 13.50
CA THR A 39 15.48 5.49 12.71
C THR A 39 14.50 4.60 13.47
N TRP A 40 14.71 4.35 14.75
CA TRP A 40 13.79 3.48 15.52
C TRP A 40 12.41 4.10 15.73
N TYR A 41 12.33 5.42 15.96
CA TYR A 41 11.05 6.14 16.03
C TYR A 41 10.36 6.15 14.67
N ALA A 42 11.10 6.40 13.61
CA ALA A 42 10.59 6.34 12.26
C ALA A 42 10.12 4.92 11.89
N THR A 43 10.90 3.90 12.20
CA THR A 43 10.53 2.50 11.97
C THR A 43 9.22 2.15 12.68
N ALA A 44 9.03 2.57 13.92
CA ALA A 44 7.79 2.33 14.66
C ALA A 44 6.56 2.97 13.96
N GLY A 45 6.69 4.23 13.50
CA GLY A 45 5.63 4.90 12.73
C GLY A 45 5.32 4.19 11.42
N PHE A 46 6.37 3.87 10.65
CA PHE A 46 6.24 3.18 9.37
C PHE A 46 5.57 1.80 9.49
N LEU A 47 5.92 1.03 10.51
CA LEU A 47 5.36 -0.31 10.71
C LEU A 47 3.86 -0.29 11.01
N ILE A 48 3.34 0.76 11.66
CA ILE A 48 1.89 0.90 11.90
C ILE A 48 1.15 0.98 10.55
N THR A 49 1.61 1.82 9.64
CA THR A 49 0.91 2.09 8.39
C THR A 49 1.34 1.18 7.24
N GLY A 50 2.61 0.77 7.21
CA GLY A 50 3.14 -0.12 6.17
C GLY A 50 2.94 -1.61 6.46
N VAL A 51 2.62 -1.99 7.71
CA VAL A 51 2.38 -3.41 8.08
C VAL A 51 1.03 -3.59 8.79
N GLY A 52 0.77 -2.79 9.82
CA GLY A 52 -0.45 -2.90 10.62
C GLY A 52 -1.72 -2.62 9.82
N LEU A 53 -1.77 -1.52 9.08
CA LEU A 53 -2.94 -1.17 8.26
C LEU A 53 -3.20 -2.14 7.09
N PRO A 54 -2.21 -2.60 6.32
CA PRO A 54 -2.42 -3.66 5.34
C PRO A 54 -3.03 -4.93 5.92
N PHE A 55 -2.54 -5.36 7.07
CA PHE A 55 -3.11 -6.49 7.77
C PHE A 55 -4.56 -6.24 8.21
N ALA A 56 -4.82 -5.07 8.82
CA ALA A 56 -6.17 -4.67 9.23
C ALA A 56 -7.13 -4.59 8.04
N SER A 57 -6.67 -4.12 6.86
CA SER A 57 -7.50 -4.02 5.66
C SER A 57 -7.95 -5.39 5.15
N VAL A 58 -7.06 -6.38 5.11
CA VAL A 58 -7.42 -7.76 4.76
C VAL A 58 -8.40 -8.35 5.77
N LEU A 59 -8.13 -8.14 7.07
CA LEU A 59 -9.04 -8.62 8.12
C LEU A 59 -10.43 -8.00 8.01
N ALA A 60 -10.54 -6.71 7.68
CA ALA A 60 -11.82 -6.03 7.50
C ALA A 60 -12.66 -6.68 6.37
N ILE A 61 -12.03 -7.04 5.25
CA ILE A 61 -12.68 -7.79 4.16
C ILE A 61 -13.08 -9.19 4.62
N CYS A 62 -12.20 -9.90 5.32
CA CYS A 62 -12.48 -11.25 5.83
C CYS A 62 -13.61 -11.26 6.87
N PHE A 63 -13.64 -10.26 7.77
CA PHE A 63 -14.70 -10.09 8.77
C PHE A 63 -16.05 -9.78 8.13
N SER A 64 -16.05 -8.84 7.20
CA SER A 64 -17.30 -8.40 6.56
C SER A 64 -17.89 -9.45 5.61
N GLY A 65 -17.04 -10.33 5.06
CA GLY A 65 -17.41 -11.27 4.00
C GLY A 65 -17.83 -10.59 2.68
N LYS A 66 -17.55 -9.29 2.55
CA LYS A 66 -17.93 -8.43 1.42
C LYS A 66 -16.70 -7.99 0.64
N ASN A 67 -16.88 -7.67 -0.65
CA ASN A 67 -15.85 -7.03 -1.44
C ASN A 67 -15.77 -5.52 -1.12
N LEU A 68 -14.72 -4.85 -1.63
CA LEU A 68 -14.49 -3.43 -1.38
C LEU A 68 -15.69 -2.54 -1.75
N ARG A 69 -16.31 -2.78 -2.93
CA ARG A 69 -17.46 -1.99 -3.40
C ARG A 69 -18.67 -2.13 -2.48
N GLU A 70 -18.96 -3.33 -2.02
CA GLU A 70 -20.07 -3.60 -1.10
C GLU A 70 -19.77 -3.02 0.29
N LEU A 71 -18.52 -3.08 0.72
CA LEU A 71 -18.08 -2.54 2.01
C LEU A 71 -18.21 -1.01 2.04
N ALA A 72 -17.66 -0.32 1.04
CA ALA A 72 -17.79 1.12 0.88
C ALA A 72 -19.24 1.54 0.57
N GLY A 73 -20.00 0.67 -0.07
CA GLY A 73 -21.44 0.84 -0.34
C GLY A 73 -22.33 0.99 0.90
N ARG A 74 -21.82 0.62 2.11
CA ARG A 74 -22.48 0.89 3.39
C ARG A 74 -22.65 2.39 3.65
N VAL A 75 -21.77 3.24 3.16
CA VAL A 75 -21.90 4.71 3.19
C VAL A 75 -23.01 5.15 2.24
N SER A 76 -22.83 4.85 0.95
CA SER A 76 -23.85 4.99 -0.10
C SER A 76 -23.44 4.16 -1.33
N PRO A 77 -24.40 3.72 -2.18
CA PRO A 77 -24.08 2.97 -3.40
C PRO A 77 -23.15 3.74 -4.34
N LEU A 78 -23.34 5.06 -4.47
CA LEU A 78 -22.46 5.92 -5.28
C LEU A 78 -21.06 6.02 -4.71
N TYR A 79 -20.93 6.21 -3.39
CA TYR A 79 -19.62 6.21 -2.72
C TYR A 79 -18.91 4.88 -2.93
N GLY A 80 -19.59 3.74 -2.83
CA GLY A 80 -19.04 2.43 -3.08
C GLY A 80 -18.40 2.29 -4.46
N ILE A 81 -19.05 2.83 -5.50
CA ILE A 81 -18.52 2.83 -6.87
C ILE A 81 -17.33 3.79 -6.99
N LEU A 82 -17.50 5.06 -6.59
CA LEU A 82 -16.48 6.10 -6.76
C LEU A 82 -15.19 5.79 -5.98
N PHE A 83 -15.33 5.39 -4.72
CA PHE A 83 -14.22 5.04 -3.87
C PHE A 83 -13.46 3.81 -4.40
N SER A 84 -14.19 2.77 -4.83
CA SER A 84 -13.54 1.60 -5.41
C SER A 84 -12.84 1.93 -6.73
N CYS A 85 -13.46 2.73 -7.61
CA CYS A 85 -12.81 3.18 -8.85
C CYS A 85 -11.52 3.96 -8.54
N ALA A 86 -11.59 4.93 -7.63
CA ALA A 86 -10.43 5.73 -7.23
C ALA A 86 -9.30 4.85 -6.67
N LEU A 87 -9.64 3.89 -5.82
CA LEU A 87 -8.69 2.97 -5.23
C LEU A 87 -8.05 2.05 -6.27
N TYR A 88 -8.86 1.40 -7.15
CA TYR A 88 -8.33 0.55 -8.22
C TYR A 88 -7.46 1.33 -9.22
N LEU A 89 -7.82 2.57 -9.56
CA LEU A 89 -7.01 3.42 -10.43
C LEU A 89 -5.70 3.82 -9.76
N THR A 90 -5.70 4.06 -8.46
CA THR A 90 -4.51 4.43 -7.68
C THR A 90 -3.51 3.29 -7.57
N ILE A 91 -3.94 2.09 -7.10
CA ILE A 91 -3.07 0.90 -7.03
C ILE A 91 -2.83 0.29 -8.42
N GLY A 92 -3.60 0.67 -9.41
CA GLY A 92 -3.52 0.25 -10.79
C GLY A 92 -2.68 1.21 -11.63
N PRO A 93 -3.29 1.75 -12.71
CA PRO A 93 -2.56 2.40 -13.78
C PRO A 93 -1.91 3.74 -13.39
N PHE A 94 -2.35 4.41 -12.32
CA PHE A 94 -1.81 5.73 -12.01
C PHE A 94 -0.49 5.67 -11.25
N PHE A 95 -0.33 4.74 -10.30
CA PHE A 95 0.87 4.77 -9.46
C PHE A 95 1.55 3.41 -9.28
N ALA A 96 0.86 2.36 -8.79
CA ALA A 96 1.58 1.15 -8.43
C ALA A 96 2.06 0.36 -9.66
N ILE A 97 1.27 0.23 -10.73
CA ILE A 97 1.71 -0.47 -11.95
C ILE A 97 2.88 0.26 -12.63
N PRO A 98 2.82 1.59 -12.93
CA PRO A 98 3.96 2.31 -13.51
C PRO A 98 5.21 2.23 -12.64
N ARG A 99 5.05 2.28 -11.30
CA ARG A 99 6.16 2.16 -10.36
C ARG A 99 6.88 0.81 -10.46
N THR A 100 6.18 -0.29 -10.77
CA THR A 100 6.85 -1.59 -10.95
C THR A 100 7.88 -1.55 -12.06
N ALA A 101 7.59 -0.94 -13.19
CA ALA A 101 8.51 -0.80 -14.31
C ALA A 101 9.67 0.14 -13.99
N THR A 102 9.38 1.32 -13.41
CA THR A 102 10.40 2.33 -13.13
C THR A 102 11.36 1.91 -12.00
N VAL A 103 10.88 1.26 -10.94
CA VAL A 103 11.74 0.68 -9.90
C VAL A 103 12.62 -0.44 -10.46
N SER A 104 12.05 -1.30 -11.31
CA SER A 104 12.83 -2.34 -12.00
C SER A 104 13.94 -1.74 -12.85
N TYR A 105 13.66 -0.66 -13.57
CA TYR A 105 14.64 0.05 -14.36
C TYR A 105 15.74 0.65 -13.49
N GLU A 106 15.38 1.39 -12.44
CA GLU A 106 16.36 2.05 -11.57
C GLU A 106 17.27 1.06 -10.85
N ILE A 107 16.72 -0.05 -10.37
CA ILE A 107 17.52 -1.06 -9.64
C ILE A 107 18.34 -1.94 -10.59
N ALA A 108 17.80 -2.31 -11.75
CA ALA A 108 18.44 -3.31 -12.61
C ALA A 108 19.33 -2.74 -13.72
N ILE A 109 19.00 -1.55 -14.25
CA ILE A 109 19.58 -1.06 -15.51
C ILE A 109 20.23 0.31 -15.37
N SER A 110 19.58 1.26 -14.72
CA SER A 110 19.93 2.69 -14.72
C SER A 110 21.40 2.96 -14.32
N HIS A 111 21.90 2.23 -13.33
CA HIS A 111 23.25 2.45 -12.80
C HIS A 111 24.39 1.90 -13.71
N PHE A 112 24.05 1.07 -14.70
CA PHE A 112 25.01 0.62 -15.70
C PHE A 112 25.07 1.54 -16.92
N LEU A 113 24.13 2.47 -17.08
CA LEU A 113 24.04 3.36 -18.22
C LEU A 113 24.71 4.73 -17.95
N PRO A 114 25.44 5.29 -18.91
CA PRO A 114 25.87 6.69 -18.88
C PRO A 114 24.66 7.64 -18.71
N ALA A 115 24.91 8.79 -18.10
CA ALA A 115 23.82 9.74 -17.76
C ALA A 115 23.04 10.23 -18.99
N ASP A 116 23.71 10.44 -20.11
CA ASP A 116 23.15 10.94 -21.37
C ASP A 116 22.18 9.97 -22.07
N VAL A 117 22.26 8.66 -21.77
CA VAL A 117 21.39 7.65 -22.39
C VAL A 117 20.37 7.03 -21.42
N ARG A 118 20.33 7.49 -20.15
CA ARG A 118 19.43 6.92 -19.14
C ARG A 118 17.96 7.07 -19.50
N ASP A 119 17.56 8.22 -20.00
CA ASP A 119 16.16 8.45 -20.38
C ASP A 119 15.75 7.55 -21.57
N LEU A 120 16.61 7.41 -22.56
CA LEU A 120 16.37 6.50 -23.67
C LEU A 120 16.31 5.04 -23.20
N GLY A 121 17.18 4.67 -22.27
CA GLY A 121 17.19 3.36 -21.60
C GLY A 121 15.88 3.11 -20.84
N LEU A 122 15.38 4.12 -20.11
CA LEU A 122 14.08 4.05 -19.43
C LEU A 122 12.96 3.76 -20.42
N TYR A 123 12.87 4.51 -21.51
CA TYR A 123 11.79 4.34 -22.50
C TYR A 123 11.80 2.95 -23.14
N GLY A 124 12.98 2.48 -23.53
CA GLY A 124 13.13 1.13 -24.10
C GLY A 124 12.79 0.02 -23.12
N PHE A 125 13.28 0.12 -21.88
CA PHE A 125 12.99 -0.86 -20.85
C PHE A 125 11.51 -0.89 -20.47
N VAL A 126 10.90 0.26 -20.20
CA VAL A 126 9.48 0.38 -19.84
C VAL A 126 8.58 -0.17 -20.95
N PHE A 127 8.92 0.10 -22.22
CA PHE A 127 8.19 -0.48 -23.35
C PHE A 127 8.21 -2.02 -23.34
N LEU A 128 9.39 -2.63 -23.22
CA LEU A 128 9.51 -4.09 -23.18
C LEU A 128 8.84 -4.69 -21.95
N PHE A 129 8.98 -4.05 -20.79
CA PHE A 129 8.37 -4.48 -19.53
C PHE A 129 6.83 -4.51 -19.64
N PHE A 130 6.23 -3.44 -20.19
CA PHE A 130 4.78 -3.39 -20.35
C PHE A 130 4.25 -4.24 -21.50
N LEU A 131 5.01 -4.43 -22.55
CA LEU A 131 4.66 -5.38 -23.62
C LEU A 131 4.54 -6.81 -23.04
N LEU A 132 5.51 -7.20 -22.22
CA LEU A 132 5.51 -8.51 -21.56
C LEU A 132 4.39 -8.60 -20.50
N SER A 133 4.21 -7.56 -19.67
CA SER A 133 3.14 -7.49 -18.69
C SER A 133 1.75 -7.61 -19.34
N TRP A 134 1.52 -6.91 -20.44
CA TRP A 134 0.29 -6.97 -21.21
C TRP A 134 0.03 -8.38 -21.76
N TYR A 135 1.03 -8.96 -22.45
CA TYR A 135 0.90 -10.28 -23.04
C TYR A 135 0.53 -11.34 -22.00
N LEU A 136 1.15 -11.28 -20.80
CA LEU A 136 0.90 -12.24 -19.74
C LEU A 136 -0.41 -11.96 -18.97
N SER A 137 -0.87 -10.71 -18.91
CA SER A 137 -2.12 -10.33 -18.20
C SER A 137 -3.40 -10.64 -19.00
N ILE A 138 -3.33 -10.70 -20.32
CA ILE A 138 -4.50 -11.02 -21.17
C ILE A 138 -4.97 -12.46 -20.98
N SER A 139 -4.05 -13.37 -20.79
CA SER A 139 -4.34 -14.77 -20.52
C SER A 139 -3.71 -15.14 -19.19
N PRO A 140 -4.42 -14.94 -18.06
CA PRO A 140 -3.90 -15.28 -16.76
C PRO A 140 -3.66 -16.79 -16.69
N SER A 141 -2.50 -17.17 -17.20
CA SER A 141 -2.07 -18.57 -17.29
C SER A 141 -1.55 -19.02 -15.93
N LYS A 142 -1.45 -20.34 -15.74
CA LYS A 142 -0.79 -20.96 -14.58
C LYS A 142 0.70 -20.56 -14.43
N LEU A 143 1.25 -19.77 -15.36
CA LEU A 143 2.64 -19.27 -15.35
C LEU A 143 2.88 -18.26 -14.21
N VAL A 144 1.97 -17.29 -14.03
CA VAL A 144 2.13 -16.25 -13.00
C VAL A 144 2.24 -16.84 -11.58
N PRO A 145 1.36 -17.76 -11.14
CA PRO A 145 1.52 -18.42 -9.86
C PRO A 145 2.79 -19.27 -9.75
N ARG A 146 3.24 -19.89 -10.85
CA ARG A 146 4.47 -20.71 -10.85
C ARG A 146 5.72 -19.86 -10.77
N ILE A 147 5.76 -18.76 -11.51
CA ILE A 147 6.86 -17.79 -11.47
C ILE A 147 6.94 -17.18 -10.05
N GLY A 148 5.83 -16.74 -9.47
CA GLY A 148 5.79 -16.21 -8.11
C GLY A 148 6.27 -17.21 -7.05
N LYS A 149 5.92 -18.49 -7.18
CA LYS A 149 6.40 -19.55 -6.27
C LYS A 149 7.92 -19.75 -6.27
N CYS A 150 8.60 -19.44 -7.37
CA CYS A 150 10.05 -19.53 -7.46
C CYS A 150 10.74 -18.22 -7.10
N ILE A 151 10.22 -17.10 -7.61
CA ILE A 151 10.85 -15.78 -7.44
C ILE A 151 10.76 -15.30 -6.01
N THR A 152 9.61 -15.48 -5.34
CA THR A 152 9.43 -15.00 -3.96
C THR A 152 10.45 -15.61 -2.99
N PRO A 153 10.69 -16.93 -2.98
CA PRO A 153 11.76 -17.50 -2.16
C PRO A 153 13.17 -16.98 -2.53
N MET A 154 13.45 -16.78 -3.82
CA MET A 154 14.74 -16.23 -4.26
C MET A 154 14.94 -14.80 -3.77
N LEU A 155 13.93 -13.94 -3.91
CA LEU A 155 13.94 -12.58 -3.42
C LEU A 155 14.15 -12.55 -1.90
N LEU A 156 13.37 -13.34 -1.16
CA LEU A 156 13.48 -13.43 0.29
C LEU A 156 14.86 -13.92 0.73
N SER A 157 15.41 -14.93 0.07
CA SER A 157 16.74 -15.45 0.37
C SER A 157 17.82 -14.40 0.14
N PHE A 158 17.78 -13.70 -0.99
CA PHE A 158 18.72 -12.63 -1.30
C PHE A 158 18.60 -11.47 -0.30
N LEU A 159 17.38 -11.02 -0.02
CA LEU A 159 17.13 -9.96 0.96
C LEU A 159 17.59 -10.38 2.36
N PHE A 160 17.34 -11.62 2.76
CA PHE A 160 17.80 -12.12 4.04
C PHE A 160 19.32 -12.09 4.15
N ILE A 161 20.05 -12.50 3.09
CA ILE A 161 21.51 -12.47 3.04
C ILE A 161 22.02 -11.00 3.07
N LEU A 162 21.38 -10.10 2.29
CA LEU A 162 21.73 -8.68 2.27
C LEU A 162 21.50 -8.02 3.63
N ILE A 163 20.37 -8.30 4.26
CA ILE A 163 19.99 -7.81 5.58
C ILE A 163 20.98 -8.35 6.63
N ALA A 164 21.25 -9.64 6.63
CA ALA A 164 22.21 -10.24 7.55
C ALA A 164 23.59 -9.57 7.39
N ALA A 165 24.08 -9.40 6.15
CA ALA A 165 25.32 -8.70 5.88
C ALA A 165 25.31 -7.28 6.46
N SER A 166 24.22 -6.53 6.28
CA SER A 166 24.10 -5.15 6.77
C SER A 166 23.99 -5.02 8.29
N LEU A 167 23.45 -6.02 8.97
CA LEU A 167 23.34 -6.04 10.43
C LEU A 167 24.67 -6.41 11.10
N PHE A 168 25.42 -7.35 10.53
CA PHE A 168 26.72 -7.76 11.06
C PHE A 168 27.88 -6.84 10.65
N LEU A 169 27.79 -6.23 9.47
CA LEU A 169 28.81 -5.34 8.90
C LEU A 169 28.11 -4.08 8.37
N PRO A 170 27.68 -3.14 9.23
CA PRO A 170 27.03 -1.92 8.78
C PRO A 170 27.86 -1.17 7.75
N MET A 171 27.23 -0.58 6.73
CA MET A 171 27.94 0.20 5.68
C MET A 171 28.70 1.38 6.28
N GLY A 172 28.14 2.00 7.32
CA GLY A 172 28.78 3.10 8.03
C GLY A 172 27.99 3.57 9.25
N SER A 173 28.40 4.67 9.85
CA SER A 173 27.76 5.28 11.00
C SER A 173 26.47 6.01 10.59
N TRP A 174 25.46 5.98 11.46
CA TRP A 174 24.25 6.76 11.29
C TRP A 174 24.57 8.24 11.36
N GLN A 175 23.96 9.00 10.44
CA GLN A 175 24.18 10.44 10.29
C GLN A 175 23.02 11.24 10.93
N ALA A 176 23.14 12.56 10.90
CA ALA A 176 22.07 13.46 11.33
C ALA A 176 20.80 13.23 10.49
N PRO A 177 19.61 13.24 11.12
CA PRO A 177 18.35 13.11 10.38
C PRO A 177 18.09 14.34 9.50
N SER A 178 17.33 14.14 8.44
CA SER A 178 16.79 15.24 7.63
C SER A 178 15.79 16.09 8.45
N PRO A 179 15.49 17.35 8.05
CA PRO A 179 14.61 18.26 8.81
C PRO A 179 13.21 17.70 9.09
N ALA A 180 12.71 16.79 8.24
CA ALA A 180 11.42 16.12 8.44
C ALA A 180 11.46 15.04 9.53
N TYR A 181 12.66 14.62 9.97
CA TYR A 181 12.90 13.55 10.95
C TYR A 181 13.77 14.02 12.13
N ASP A 182 13.95 15.33 12.32
CA ASP A 182 14.90 15.92 13.27
C ASP A 182 14.60 15.61 14.75
N THR A 183 13.33 15.33 15.08
CA THR A 183 12.90 14.95 16.42
C THR A 183 12.19 13.58 16.40
N PRO A 184 12.18 12.85 17.56
CA PRO A 184 11.46 11.58 17.67
C PRO A 184 10.00 11.65 17.21
N VAL A 185 9.30 12.72 17.57
CA VAL A 185 7.87 12.92 17.22
C VAL A 185 7.72 13.15 15.71
N LYS A 186 8.54 14.02 15.11
CA LYS A 186 8.51 14.24 13.66
C LYS A 186 8.93 12.99 12.91
N ALA A 187 9.95 12.28 13.37
CA ALA A 187 10.38 11.02 12.76
C ALA A 187 9.26 9.98 12.74
N PHE A 188 8.56 9.82 13.87
CA PHE A 188 7.41 8.92 13.97
C PHE A 188 6.27 9.34 13.04
N SER A 189 5.86 10.61 13.06
CA SER A 189 4.72 11.11 12.26
C SER A 189 5.02 11.14 10.75
N SER A 190 6.23 11.55 10.35
CA SER A 190 6.63 11.53 8.94
C SER A 190 6.66 10.09 8.40
N ALA A 191 7.15 9.15 9.21
CA ALA A 191 7.22 7.76 8.83
C ALA A 191 5.83 7.08 8.75
N LEU A 192 4.86 7.50 9.57
CA LEU A 192 3.46 7.09 9.40
C LEU A 192 2.94 7.44 8.00
N LEU A 193 3.24 8.64 7.50
CA LEU A 193 2.85 9.06 6.17
C LEU A 193 3.67 8.36 5.07
N GLU A 194 4.96 8.10 5.34
CA GLU A 194 5.81 7.36 4.39
C GLU A 194 5.28 5.93 4.15
N GLY A 195 4.71 5.29 5.18
CA GLY A 195 4.06 4.00 5.02
C GLY A 195 2.86 4.01 4.06
N TYR A 196 2.21 5.16 3.83
CA TYR A 196 1.16 5.29 2.80
C TYR A 196 1.72 5.05 1.38
N ASN A 197 2.97 5.40 1.15
CA ASN A 197 3.61 5.23 -0.15
C ASN A 197 3.76 3.75 -0.57
N THR A 198 3.70 2.79 0.37
CA THR A 198 3.67 1.37 0.02
C THR A 198 2.39 0.99 -0.73
N MET A 199 1.27 1.68 -0.49
CA MET A 199 -0.08 1.42 -1.00
C MET A 199 -0.68 0.08 -0.55
N ASP A 200 -0.05 -0.61 0.39
CA ASP A 200 -0.45 -1.95 0.81
C ASP A 200 -1.80 -1.98 1.54
N CYS A 201 -2.14 -0.92 2.30
CA CYS A 201 -3.45 -0.83 2.95
C CYS A 201 -4.57 -0.78 1.89
N LEU A 202 -4.38 -0.01 0.82
CA LEU A 202 -5.32 0.07 -0.30
C LEU A 202 -5.38 -1.27 -1.05
N ALA A 203 -4.22 -1.86 -1.31
CA ALA A 203 -4.11 -3.18 -1.94
C ALA A 203 -4.76 -4.28 -1.08
N GLY A 204 -4.65 -4.22 0.24
CA GLY A 204 -5.25 -5.18 1.16
C GLY A 204 -6.78 -5.19 1.12
N LEU A 205 -7.42 -4.04 0.91
CA LEU A 205 -8.86 -3.95 0.68
C LEU A 205 -9.31 -4.65 -0.62
N VAL A 206 -8.43 -4.75 -1.62
CA VAL A 206 -8.66 -5.48 -2.87
C VAL A 206 -8.29 -6.95 -2.73
N PHE A 207 -7.10 -7.23 -2.21
CA PHE A 207 -6.56 -8.59 -2.10
C PHE A 207 -7.25 -9.43 -1.02
N GLY A 208 -7.93 -8.79 -0.07
CA GLY A 208 -8.71 -9.46 0.96
C GLY A 208 -9.70 -10.48 0.39
N VAL A 209 -10.30 -10.19 -0.78
CA VAL A 209 -11.20 -11.15 -1.47
C VAL A 209 -10.44 -12.40 -1.91
N ILE A 210 -9.22 -12.25 -2.45
CA ILE A 210 -8.36 -13.38 -2.86
C ILE A 210 -8.01 -14.25 -1.65
N VAL A 211 -7.76 -13.61 -0.50
CA VAL A 211 -7.48 -14.32 0.76
C VAL A 211 -8.70 -15.09 1.22
N VAL A 212 -9.91 -14.50 1.18
CA VAL A 212 -11.18 -15.18 1.50
C VAL A 212 -11.37 -16.40 0.61
N GLU A 213 -11.21 -16.25 -0.71
CA GLU A 213 -11.35 -17.36 -1.66
C GLU A 213 -10.33 -18.47 -1.39
N SER A 214 -9.08 -18.09 -1.16
CA SER A 214 -8.01 -19.05 -0.83
C SER A 214 -8.30 -19.83 0.45
N ILE A 215 -8.84 -19.16 1.48
CA ILE A 215 -9.24 -19.81 2.74
C ILE A 215 -10.43 -20.73 2.52
N ARG A 216 -11.39 -20.37 1.68
CA ARG A 216 -12.55 -21.20 1.33
C ARG A 216 -12.17 -22.49 0.61
N LEU A 217 -11.12 -22.50 -0.21
CA LEU A 217 -10.59 -23.71 -0.85
C LEU A 217 -10.15 -24.77 0.16
N TYR A 218 -9.80 -24.35 1.38
CA TYR A 218 -9.50 -25.26 2.49
C TYR A 218 -10.74 -25.71 3.29
N GLY A 219 -11.97 -25.43 2.82
CA GLY A 219 -13.21 -25.92 3.41
C GLY A 219 -13.75 -25.09 4.59
N LEU A 220 -13.28 -23.85 4.79
CA LEU A 220 -13.89 -22.91 5.74
C LEU A 220 -14.97 -22.08 5.04
N SER A 221 -16.16 -22.01 5.63
CA SER A 221 -17.33 -21.37 5.00
C SER A 221 -17.88 -20.19 5.81
N SER A 222 -17.79 -20.22 7.14
CA SER A 222 -18.30 -19.13 7.96
C SER A 222 -17.35 -17.93 8.02
N ASN A 223 -17.87 -16.71 8.04
CA ASN A 223 -17.06 -15.49 8.11
C ASN A 223 -16.15 -15.48 9.35
N ARG A 224 -16.61 -16.03 10.48
CA ARG A 224 -15.83 -16.10 11.72
C ARG A 224 -14.63 -17.04 11.58
N GLU A 225 -14.81 -18.18 10.92
CA GLU A 225 -13.72 -19.14 10.67
C GLU A 225 -12.72 -18.55 9.66
N ILE A 226 -13.22 -17.89 8.61
CA ILE A 226 -12.40 -17.23 7.59
C ILE A 226 -11.57 -16.12 8.25
N ALA A 227 -12.19 -15.26 9.06
CA ALA A 227 -11.49 -14.20 9.79
C ALA A 227 -10.44 -14.75 10.77
N GLY A 228 -10.77 -15.83 11.49
CA GLY A 228 -9.82 -16.51 12.37
C GLY A 228 -8.64 -17.13 11.64
N ALA A 229 -8.87 -17.71 10.46
CA ALA A 229 -7.81 -18.23 9.60
C ALA A 229 -6.95 -17.10 9.02
N ALA A 230 -7.57 -16.03 8.55
CA ALA A 230 -6.89 -14.85 8.04
C ALA A 230 -6.04 -14.16 9.12
N LEU A 231 -6.53 -14.11 10.38
CA LEU A 231 -5.76 -13.59 11.50
C LEU A 231 -4.47 -14.39 11.73
N LYS A 232 -4.57 -15.72 11.81
CA LYS A 232 -3.40 -16.60 12.03
C LYS A 232 -2.40 -16.53 10.89
N SER A 233 -2.88 -16.61 9.65
CA SER A 233 -2.04 -16.55 8.45
C SER A 233 -1.45 -15.16 8.25
N GLY A 234 -2.24 -14.11 8.51
CA GLY A 234 -1.79 -12.73 8.38
C GLY A 234 -0.71 -12.36 9.39
N LEU A 235 -0.74 -12.91 10.62
CA LEU A 235 0.34 -12.71 11.58
C LEU A 235 1.69 -13.22 11.06
N ILE A 236 1.71 -14.29 10.27
CA ILE A 236 2.94 -14.79 9.64
C ILE A 236 3.45 -13.79 8.61
N SER A 237 2.59 -13.29 7.73
CA SER A 237 2.95 -12.25 6.75
C SER A 237 3.46 -10.98 7.44
N THR A 238 2.73 -10.51 8.46
CA THR A 238 3.06 -9.33 9.26
C THR A 238 4.43 -9.47 9.92
N PHE A 239 4.75 -10.64 10.47
CA PHE A 239 6.06 -10.90 11.08
C PHE A 239 7.21 -10.75 10.07
N PHE A 240 7.07 -11.34 8.88
CA PHE A 240 8.11 -11.20 7.84
C PHE A 240 8.23 -9.76 7.34
N MET A 241 7.11 -9.06 7.11
CA MET A 241 7.13 -7.66 6.71
C MET A 241 7.78 -6.78 7.77
N PHE A 242 7.43 -6.99 9.06
CA PHE A 242 8.04 -6.28 10.18
C PHE A 242 9.56 -6.45 10.19
N LEU A 243 10.04 -7.70 10.12
CA LEU A 243 11.46 -8.01 10.17
C LEU A 243 12.23 -7.35 9.02
N ILE A 244 11.70 -7.50 7.79
CA ILE A 244 12.34 -6.97 6.59
C ILE A 244 12.36 -5.44 6.60
N TYR A 245 11.24 -4.79 6.97
CA TYR A 245 11.18 -3.33 6.98
C TYR A 245 12.07 -2.72 8.04
N ALA A 246 12.08 -3.27 9.27
CA ALA A 246 12.98 -2.81 10.30
C ALA A 246 14.45 -2.91 9.85
N ALA A 247 14.80 -4.00 9.19
CA ALA A 247 16.15 -4.21 8.70
C ALA A 247 16.51 -3.29 7.51
N LEU A 248 15.57 -3.07 6.56
CA LEU A 248 15.78 -2.12 5.46
C LEU A 248 15.91 -0.67 5.96
N CYS A 249 15.19 -0.30 7.04
CA CYS A 249 15.36 0.99 7.68
C CYS A 249 16.78 1.15 8.26
N THR A 250 17.30 0.14 8.97
CA THR A 250 18.66 0.19 9.51
C THR A 250 19.73 0.20 8.42
N LEU A 251 19.52 -0.56 7.33
CA LEU A 251 20.37 -0.52 6.15
C LEU A 251 20.39 0.88 5.54
N GLY A 252 19.22 1.50 5.36
CA GLY A 252 19.10 2.87 4.86
C GLY A 252 19.84 3.87 5.74
N ALA A 253 19.67 3.81 7.07
CA ALA A 253 20.33 4.70 8.01
C ALA A 253 21.87 4.59 7.98
N SER A 254 22.40 3.39 7.78
CA SER A 254 23.84 3.16 7.69
C SER A 254 24.44 3.50 6.31
N SER A 255 23.62 3.68 5.29
CA SER A 255 24.07 3.91 3.91
C SER A 255 24.55 5.32 3.64
N VAL A 256 24.09 6.32 4.40
CA VAL A 256 24.31 7.75 4.14
C VAL A 256 25.78 8.11 4.09
N SER A 257 26.60 7.55 5.00
CA SER A 257 28.04 7.84 5.07
C SER A 257 28.82 7.34 3.85
N VAL A 258 28.27 6.37 3.10
CA VAL A 258 28.93 5.77 1.93
C VAL A 258 28.32 6.27 0.62
N LEU A 259 26.99 6.39 0.57
CA LEU A 259 26.26 6.72 -0.66
C LEU A 259 25.86 8.21 -0.74
N GLY A 260 25.91 8.95 0.38
CA GLY A 260 25.29 10.24 0.49
C GLY A 260 23.76 10.14 0.50
N HIS A 261 23.06 11.29 0.49
CA HIS A 261 21.61 11.33 0.33
C HIS A 261 21.23 11.12 -1.12
N VAL A 262 20.20 10.30 -1.35
CA VAL A 262 19.66 9.96 -2.68
C VAL A 262 18.21 10.42 -2.81
N GLU A 263 17.68 10.48 -4.03
CA GLU A 263 16.32 10.96 -4.29
C GLU A 263 15.21 9.97 -3.93
N ASN A 264 15.52 8.67 -3.91
CA ASN A 264 14.59 7.58 -3.57
C ASN A 264 15.36 6.34 -3.09
N GLY A 265 14.65 5.30 -2.67
CA GLY A 265 15.28 4.12 -2.07
C GLY A 265 15.91 3.14 -3.05
N ALA A 266 15.74 3.27 -4.36
CA ALA A 266 16.33 2.33 -5.32
C ALA A 266 17.87 2.38 -5.33
N PRO A 267 18.53 3.55 -5.39
CA PRO A 267 19.98 3.65 -5.28
C PRO A 267 20.53 3.13 -3.94
N VAL A 268 19.77 3.22 -2.84
CA VAL A 268 20.19 2.65 -1.55
C VAL A 268 20.38 1.14 -1.66
N LEU A 269 19.41 0.45 -2.25
CA LEU A 269 19.44 -1.00 -2.40
C LEU A 269 20.55 -1.45 -3.35
N VAL A 270 20.71 -0.76 -4.47
CA VAL A 270 21.78 -1.02 -5.45
C VAL A 270 23.14 -0.80 -4.83
N GLY A 271 23.33 0.32 -4.13
CA GLY A 271 24.56 0.65 -3.43
C GLY A 271 24.91 -0.37 -2.35
N ALA A 272 23.92 -0.80 -1.56
CA ALA A 272 24.14 -1.84 -0.56
C ALA A 272 24.50 -3.20 -1.19
N ALA A 273 23.78 -3.64 -2.23
CA ALA A 273 24.07 -4.87 -2.93
C ALA A 273 25.48 -4.86 -3.56
N SER A 274 25.88 -3.72 -4.14
CA SER A 274 27.20 -3.51 -4.70
C SER A 274 28.29 -3.47 -3.62
N PHE A 275 28.03 -2.84 -2.49
CA PHE A 275 28.97 -2.74 -1.37
C PHE A 275 29.30 -4.12 -0.78
N TYR A 276 28.29 -4.96 -0.53
CA TYR A 276 28.49 -6.28 0.09
C TYR A 276 28.89 -7.37 -0.88
N PHE A 277 28.42 -7.33 -2.12
CA PHE A 277 28.56 -8.45 -3.07
C PHE A 277 29.18 -8.03 -4.42
N GLY A 278 29.64 -6.78 -4.52
CA GLY A 278 30.21 -6.25 -5.76
C GLY A 278 29.18 -6.14 -6.90
N PRO A 279 29.63 -5.97 -8.16
CA PRO A 279 28.73 -5.81 -9.31
C PRO A 279 27.78 -6.98 -9.53
N MET A 280 28.16 -8.20 -9.15
CA MET A 280 27.29 -9.38 -9.25
C MET A 280 26.12 -9.30 -8.28
N GLY A 281 26.28 -8.66 -7.12
CA GLY A 281 25.20 -8.43 -6.16
C GLY A 281 24.12 -7.51 -6.73
N SER A 282 24.49 -6.40 -7.33
CA SER A 282 23.53 -5.48 -7.96
C SER A 282 22.83 -6.10 -9.19
N LEU A 283 23.55 -6.89 -10.00
CA LEU A 283 22.93 -7.63 -11.11
C LEU A 283 21.90 -8.64 -10.62
N LEU A 284 22.23 -9.44 -9.60
CA LEU A 284 21.32 -10.44 -9.04
C LEU A 284 20.10 -9.76 -8.41
N LEU A 285 20.28 -8.68 -7.65
CA LEU A 285 19.18 -7.89 -7.10
C LEU A 285 18.30 -7.37 -8.22
N GLY A 286 18.86 -6.77 -9.27
CA GLY A 286 18.13 -6.24 -10.41
C GLY A 286 17.29 -7.30 -11.09
N PHE A 287 17.85 -8.46 -11.37
CA PHE A 287 17.12 -9.57 -11.99
C PHE A 287 15.93 -10.03 -11.14
N ILE A 288 16.13 -10.20 -9.84
CA ILE A 288 15.07 -10.63 -8.91
C ILE A 288 13.97 -9.58 -8.82
N VAL A 289 14.34 -8.29 -8.76
CA VAL A 289 13.38 -7.18 -8.67
C VAL A 289 12.58 -7.04 -9.96
N ILE A 290 13.18 -7.17 -11.14
CA ILE A 290 12.44 -7.19 -12.41
C ILE A 290 11.34 -8.26 -12.38
N LEU A 291 11.69 -9.49 -12.00
CA LEU A 291 10.75 -10.60 -11.99
C LEU A 291 9.64 -10.41 -10.93
N ALA A 292 9.98 -9.93 -9.74
CA ALA A 292 9.02 -9.62 -8.69
C ALA A 292 8.05 -8.50 -9.11
N CYS A 293 8.57 -7.43 -9.69
CA CYS A 293 7.77 -6.32 -10.21
C CYS A 293 6.89 -6.74 -11.40
N LEU A 294 7.40 -7.61 -12.27
CA LEU A 294 6.63 -8.13 -13.40
C LEU A 294 5.41 -8.93 -12.92
N THR A 295 5.58 -9.81 -11.93
CA THR A 295 4.45 -10.58 -11.37
C THR A 295 3.41 -9.67 -10.72
N THR A 296 3.84 -8.64 -9.99
CA THR A 296 2.96 -7.63 -9.40
C THR A 296 2.21 -6.84 -10.47
N SER A 297 2.92 -6.37 -11.51
CA SER A 297 2.31 -5.65 -12.64
C SER A 297 1.20 -6.46 -13.31
N ILE A 298 1.48 -7.73 -13.63
CA ILE A 298 0.52 -8.64 -14.26
C ILE A 298 -0.72 -8.83 -13.37
N GLY A 299 -0.51 -9.06 -12.07
CA GLY A 299 -1.59 -9.25 -11.11
C GLY A 299 -2.48 -8.00 -10.97
N LEU A 300 -1.88 -6.82 -10.90
CA LEU A 300 -2.61 -5.55 -10.79
C LEU A 300 -3.36 -5.21 -12.09
N ILE A 301 -2.75 -5.39 -13.28
CA ILE A 301 -3.43 -5.19 -14.56
C ILE A 301 -4.66 -6.11 -14.67
N ALA A 302 -4.49 -7.40 -14.35
CA ALA A 302 -5.58 -8.36 -14.38
C ALA A 302 -6.70 -8.03 -13.39
N SER A 303 -6.36 -7.63 -12.16
CA SER A 303 -7.33 -7.26 -11.13
C SER A 303 -8.11 -5.99 -11.49
N CYS A 304 -7.43 -4.96 -11.99
CA CYS A 304 -8.09 -3.75 -12.49
C CYS A 304 -9.02 -4.05 -13.67
N ALA A 305 -8.53 -4.83 -14.65
CA ALA A 305 -9.33 -5.23 -15.81
C ALA A 305 -10.57 -6.02 -15.41
N ALA A 306 -10.44 -6.95 -14.46
CA ALA A 306 -11.57 -7.72 -13.92
C ALA A 306 -12.59 -6.82 -13.23
N TYR A 307 -12.17 -5.92 -12.35
CA TYR A 307 -13.07 -4.99 -11.66
C TYR A 307 -13.83 -4.08 -12.63
N PHE A 308 -13.12 -3.43 -13.56
CA PHE A 308 -13.77 -2.52 -14.52
C PHE A 308 -14.64 -3.25 -15.54
N HIS A 309 -14.31 -4.51 -15.86
CA HIS A 309 -15.20 -5.36 -16.66
C HIS A 309 -16.53 -5.65 -15.94
N THR A 310 -16.51 -5.88 -14.62
CA THR A 310 -17.77 -6.03 -13.85
C THR A 310 -18.57 -4.73 -13.77
N LEU A 311 -17.91 -3.58 -13.79
CA LEU A 311 -18.54 -2.27 -13.73
C LEU A 311 -19.15 -1.85 -15.09
N LEU A 312 -18.41 -2.11 -16.17
CA LEU A 312 -18.77 -1.77 -17.56
C LEU A 312 -18.58 -3.01 -18.47
N PRO A 313 -19.53 -3.96 -18.47
CA PRO A 313 -19.40 -5.23 -19.20
C PRO A 313 -19.34 -5.07 -20.73
N ARG A 314 -19.66 -3.87 -21.24
CA ARG A 314 -19.58 -3.54 -22.68
C ARG A 314 -18.17 -3.72 -23.24
N PHE A 315 -17.11 -3.49 -22.43
CA PHE A 315 -15.74 -3.66 -22.82
C PHE A 315 -15.19 -4.99 -22.27
N SER A 316 -14.52 -5.75 -23.11
CA SER A 316 -13.93 -7.04 -22.72
C SER A 316 -12.80 -6.86 -21.70
N HIS A 317 -12.53 -7.89 -20.90
CA HIS A 317 -11.36 -7.93 -20.00
C HIS A 317 -10.06 -7.57 -20.74
N LYS A 318 -9.87 -8.08 -21.97
CA LYS A 318 -8.71 -7.78 -22.81
C LYS A 318 -8.63 -6.28 -23.16
N ALA A 319 -9.76 -5.63 -23.48
CA ALA A 319 -9.78 -4.20 -23.77
C ALA A 319 -9.38 -3.38 -22.55
N TRP A 320 -9.89 -3.70 -21.36
CA TRP A 320 -9.51 -3.04 -20.11
C TRP A 320 -8.04 -3.29 -19.76
N ALA A 321 -7.54 -4.52 -19.89
CA ALA A 321 -6.12 -4.82 -19.66
C ALA A 321 -5.20 -4.02 -20.59
N THR A 322 -5.57 -3.91 -21.87
CA THR A 322 -4.84 -3.09 -22.85
C THR A 322 -4.85 -1.62 -22.47
N PHE A 323 -6.04 -1.07 -22.14
CA PHE A 323 -6.19 0.32 -21.73
C PHE A 323 -5.32 0.65 -20.50
N PHE A 324 -5.38 -0.17 -19.44
CA PHE A 324 -4.60 0.06 -18.24
C PHE A 324 -3.10 -0.11 -18.46
N THR A 325 -2.68 -1.02 -19.32
CA THR A 325 -1.27 -1.18 -19.69
C THR A 325 -0.74 0.04 -20.44
N VAL A 326 -1.47 0.54 -21.45
CA VAL A 326 -1.08 1.73 -22.20
C VAL A 326 -1.03 2.97 -21.31
N LEU A 327 -2.02 3.14 -20.43
CA LEU A 327 -2.04 4.25 -19.47
C LEU A 327 -0.86 4.17 -18.50
N SER A 328 -0.58 2.99 -17.97
CA SER A 328 0.56 2.77 -17.07
C SER A 328 1.90 3.00 -17.77
N PHE A 329 2.02 2.57 -19.02
CA PHE A 329 3.20 2.84 -19.84
C PHE A 329 3.43 4.35 -20.00
N ALA A 330 2.40 5.11 -20.38
CA ALA A 330 2.51 6.57 -20.55
C ALA A 330 2.93 7.27 -19.24
N ILE A 331 2.41 6.82 -18.10
CA ILE A 331 2.76 7.39 -16.78
C ILE A 331 4.19 6.99 -16.37
N ALA A 332 4.63 5.77 -16.68
CA ALA A 332 5.97 5.31 -16.35
C ALA A 332 7.09 6.11 -17.04
N LEU A 333 6.80 6.75 -18.20
CA LEU A 333 7.76 7.61 -18.92
C LEU A 333 8.19 8.86 -18.13
N PHE A 334 7.41 9.27 -17.11
CA PHE A 334 7.79 10.38 -16.23
C PHE A 334 8.87 10.01 -15.19
N GLY A 335 9.20 8.72 -15.06
CA GLY A 335 10.19 8.22 -14.12
C GLY A 335 9.68 8.02 -12.69
N LEU A 336 10.47 7.34 -11.88
CA LEU A 336 10.09 6.90 -10.53
C LEU A 336 9.78 8.07 -9.59
N SER A 337 10.66 9.06 -9.52
CA SER A 337 10.53 10.20 -8.59
C SER A 337 9.26 11.02 -8.86
N ALA A 338 8.87 11.20 -10.14
CA ALA A 338 7.65 11.91 -10.51
C ALA A 338 6.40 11.11 -10.10
N ILE A 339 6.41 9.80 -10.29
CA ILE A 339 5.30 8.92 -9.89
C ILE A 339 5.10 8.96 -8.37
N ILE A 340 6.18 8.89 -7.58
CA ILE A 340 6.12 8.96 -6.12
C ILE A 340 5.53 10.30 -5.67
N LYS A 341 6.06 11.42 -6.19
CA LYS A 341 5.57 12.77 -5.85
C LYS A 341 4.11 12.96 -6.24
N GLY A 342 3.71 12.49 -7.42
CA GLY A 342 2.33 12.58 -7.90
C GLY A 342 1.34 11.73 -7.11
N ALA A 343 1.80 10.66 -6.45
CA ALA A 343 0.94 9.80 -5.63
C ALA A 343 0.56 10.46 -4.29
N ILE A 344 1.42 11.29 -3.70
CA ILE A 344 1.25 11.84 -2.34
C ILE A 344 -0.12 12.51 -2.14
N PRO A 345 -0.59 13.45 -2.99
CA PRO A 345 -1.90 14.06 -2.80
C PRO A 345 -3.04 13.06 -2.79
N VAL A 346 -3.00 12.09 -3.69
CA VAL A 346 -4.05 11.07 -3.81
C VAL A 346 -4.05 10.14 -2.60
N LEU A 347 -2.88 9.79 -2.09
CA LEU A 347 -2.75 8.94 -0.89
C LEU A 347 -3.23 9.67 0.36
N LEU A 348 -2.90 10.96 0.52
CA LEU A 348 -3.40 11.77 1.63
C LEU A 348 -4.94 11.90 1.63
N PHE A 349 -5.59 11.78 0.46
CA PHE A 349 -7.04 11.70 0.38
C PHE A 349 -7.59 10.31 0.68
N LEU A 350 -7.05 9.28 0.04
CA LEU A 350 -7.63 7.93 0.09
C LEU A 350 -7.33 7.16 1.39
N TYR A 351 -6.17 7.38 2.02
CA TYR A 351 -5.81 6.65 3.23
C TYR A 351 -6.70 6.96 4.43
N PRO A 352 -7.00 8.24 4.78
CA PRO A 352 -7.96 8.55 5.83
C PRO A 352 -9.32 7.89 5.61
N LEU A 353 -9.83 7.90 4.40
CA LEU A 353 -11.11 7.27 4.05
C LEU A 353 -11.05 5.74 4.15
N SER A 354 -9.93 5.15 3.72
CA SER A 354 -9.70 3.70 3.84
C SER A 354 -9.61 3.26 5.30
N ILE A 355 -8.85 3.99 6.12
CA ILE A 355 -8.69 3.70 7.55
C ILE A 355 -10.05 3.85 8.26
N SER A 356 -10.79 4.92 7.96
CA SER A 356 -12.15 5.12 8.49
C SER A 356 -13.07 3.96 8.15
N LEU A 357 -13.05 3.49 6.90
CA LEU A 357 -13.85 2.34 6.47
C LEU A 357 -13.45 1.05 7.19
N ILE A 358 -12.16 0.81 7.38
CA ILE A 358 -11.62 -0.33 8.13
C ILE A 358 -12.10 -0.29 9.59
N VAL A 359 -11.94 0.85 10.27
CA VAL A 359 -12.36 1.04 11.67
C VAL A 359 -13.86 0.86 11.81
N LEU A 360 -14.66 1.48 10.94
CA LEU A 360 -16.12 1.32 10.92
C LEU A 360 -16.53 -0.13 10.65
N THR A 361 -15.73 -0.90 9.91
CA THR A 361 -16.01 -2.31 9.67
C THR A 361 -15.82 -3.14 10.94
N PHE A 362 -14.77 -2.87 11.70
CA PHE A 362 -14.55 -3.57 12.98
C PHE A 362 -15.55 -3.17 14.06
N LEU A 363 -16.03 -1.94 14.02
CA LEU A 363 -17.04 -1.43 14.95
C LEU A 363 -18.49 -1.67 14.49
N HIS A 364 -18.69 -2.37 13.35
CA HIS A 364 -20.00 -2.55 12.71
C HIS A 364 -21.10 -3.01 13.67
N ASP A 365 -20.82 -4.02 14.47
CA ASP A 365 -21.77 -4.61 15.39
C ASP A 365 -22.06 -3.67 16.60
N PHE A 366 -21.10 -2.82 16.97
CA PHE A 366 -21.25 -1.85 18.06
C PHE A 366 -22.35 -0.81 17.79
N PHE A 367 -22.47 -0.36 16.54
CA PHE A 367 -23.51 0.58 16.12
C PHE A 367 -24.54 -0.06 15.18
N GLN A 368 -24.69 -1.39 15.22
CA GLN A 368 -25.69 -2.18 14.50
C GLN A 368 -25.72 -1.91 12.98
N GLY A 369 -24.60 -1.50 12.42
CA GLY A 369 -24.47 -1.22 11.00
C GLY A 369 -25.19 0.03 10.51
N SER A 370 -25.53 0.98 11.39
CA SER A 370 -26.23 2.22 11.04
C SER A 370 -25.57 2.96 9.89
N ARG A 371 -26.35 3.22 8.85
CA ARG A 371 -25.88 3.99 7.69
C ARG A 371 -25.53 5.42 8.03
N LYS A 372 -26.22 6.02 9.02
CA LYS A 372 -25.99 7.40 9.47
C LYS A 372 -24.58 7.54 10.05
N VAL A 373 -24.13 6.54 10.84
CA VAL A 373 -22.76 6.48 11.39
C VAL A 373 -21.73 6.37 10.27
N TYR A 374 -21.94 5.45 9.31
CA TYR A 374 -21.05 5.34 8.14
C TYR A 374 -20.96 6.64 7.35
N LEU A 375 -22.09 7.27 7.09
CA LEU A 375 -22.18 8.51 6.29
C LEU A 375 -21.45 9.67 6.98
N LEU A 376 -21.81 9.97 8.24
CA LEU A 376 -21.22 11.12 8.94
C LEU A 376 -19.73 10.94 9.23
N ALA A 377 -19.32 9.77 9.69
CA ALA A 377 -17.90 9.49 9.91
C ALA A 377 -17.08 9.68 8.63
N THR A 378 -17.57 9.18 7.49
CA THR A 378 -16.90 9.32 6.20
C THR A 378 -16.88 10.76 5.69
N LEU A 379 -18.02 11.47 5.74
CA LEU A 379 -18.12 12.86 5.29
C LEU A 379 -17.20 13.80 6.11
N PHE A 380 -17.21 13.63 7.42
CA PHE A 380 -16.34 14.42 8.29
C PHE A 380 -14.86 14.13 8.01
N THR A 381 -14.47 12.88 7.83
CA THR A 381 -13.10 12.49 7.46
C THR A 381 -12.68 13.08 6.11
N MET A 382 -13.61 13.15 5.15
CA MET A 382 -13.32 13.64 3.80
C MET A 382 -12.85 15.09 3.77
N VAL A 383 -13.35 15.94 4.67
CA VAL A 383 -13.04 17.38 4.70
C VAL A 383 -11.54 17.63 4.91
N PRO A 384 -10.91 17.18 6.04
CA PRO A 384 -9.48 17.37 6.23
C PRO A 384 -8.64 16.57 5.22
N ALA A 385 -9.06 15.37 4.84
CA ALA A 385 -8.35 14.57 3.83
C ALA A 385 -8.27 15.30 2.47
N LEU A 386 -9.34 15.97 2.06
CA LEU A 386 -9.35 16.78 0.84
C LEU A 386 -8.45 18.01 0.99
N TYR A 387 -8.47 18.68 2.16
CA TYR A 387 -7.58 19.80 2.42
C TYR A 387 -6.10 19.40 2.33
N ASP A 388 -5.71 18.31 3.01
CA ASP A 388 -4.33 17.82 3.01
C ASP A 388 -3.87 17.41 1.60
N ALA A 389 -4.76 16.78 0.82
CA ALA A 389 -4.50 16.44 -0.57
C ALA A 389 -4.29 17.67 -1.46
N LEU A 390 -5.16 18.69 -1.35
CA LEU A 390 -5.03 19.94 -2.10
C LEU A 390 -3.76 20.69 -1.73
N LYS A 391 -3.43 20.76 -0.44
CA LYS A 391 -2.20 21.36 0.07
C LYS A 391 -0.96 20.66 -0.51
N ALA A 392 -0.95 19.34 -0.51
CA ALA A 392 0.13 18.53 -1.08
C ALA A 392 0.23 18.68 -2.61
N ALA A 393 -0.87 18.96 -3.30
CA ALA A 393 -0.90 19.28 -4.73
C ALA A 393 -0.47 20.72 -5.04
N GLY A 394 -0.10 21.53 -4.03
CA GLY A 394 0.27 22.93 -4.20
C GLY A 394 -0.91 23.89 -4.37
N LEU A 395 -2.14 23.42 -4.14
CA LEU A 395 -3.36 24.22 -4.22
C LEU A 395 -3.70 24.76 -2.83
N SER A 396 -3.56 26.09 -2.64
CA SER A 396 -3.90 26.74 -1.37
C SER A 396 -5.38 27.11 -1.31
N VAL A 397 -6.06 26.78 -0.21
CA VAL A 397 -7.42 27.26 0.11
C VAL A 397 -7.32 28.13 1.37
N PRO A 398 -7.08 29.45 1.23
CA PRO A 398 -6.69 30.32 2.36
C PRO A 398 -7.70 30.35 3.51
N VAL A 399 -8.99 30.24 3.21
CA VAL A 399 -10.05 30.24 4.21
C VAL A 399 -10.00 28.98 5.07
N MET A 400 -9.76 27.81 4.45
CA MET A 400 -9.60 26.55 5.18
C MET A 400 -8.25 26.44 5.89
N ALA A 401 -7.19 27.04 5.33
CA ALA A 401 -5.84 26.91 5.87
C ALA A 401 -5.76 27.38 7.33
N ARG A 402 -6.28 28.56 7.63
CA ARG A 402 -6.26 29.11 8.99
C ARG A 402 -6.93 28.20 10.02
N PHE A 403 -8.06 27.63 9.64
CA PHE A 403 -8.80 26.71 10.53
C PHE A 403 -8.07 25.38 10.66
N MET A 404 -7.70 24.76 9.56
CA MET A 404 -7.06 23.43 9.56
C MET A 404 -5.70 23.45 10.24
N GLU A 405 -4.90 24.50 10.04
CA GLU A 405 -3.57 24.63 10.65
C GLU A 405 -3.61 24.92 12.16
N SER A 406 -4.73 25.45 12.67
CA SER A 406 -4.93 25.62 14.12
C SER A 406 -5.30 24.34 14.85
N LEU A 407 -5.66 23.28 14.14
CA LEU A 407 -6.10 22.02 14.73
C LEU A 407 -4.92 21.19 15.24
N PRO A 408 -5.11 20.43 16.34
CA PRO A 408 -4.16 19.42 16.75
C PRO A 408 -3.90 18.42 15.63
N LEU A 409 -2.66 17.92 15.55
CA LEU A 409 -2.21 16.95 14.54
C LEU A 409 -2.15 17.47 13.10
N SER A 410 -2.44 18.76 12.84
CA SER A 410 -2.38 19.34 11.48
C SER A 410 -0.96 19.32 10.90
N SER A 411 0.05 19.53 11.73
CA SER A 411 1.47 19.44 11.32
C SER A 411 1.88 18.06 10.81
N SER A 412 1.12 17.03 11.16
CA SER A 412 1.34 15.63 10.77
C SER A 412 0.33 15.13 9.73
N ASN A 413 -0.50 15.99 9.13
CA ASN A 413 -1.60 15.62 8.24
C ASN A 413 -2.54 14.54 8.83
N MET A 414 -2.78 14.61 10.14
CA MET A 414 -3.60 13.64 10.90
C MET A 414 -4.83 14.26 11.54
N SER A 415 -5.17 15.50 11.22
CA SER A 415 -6.38 16.16 11.74
C SER A 415 -7.66 15.40 11.41
N TRP A 416 -7.65 14.59 10.36
CA TRP A 416 -8.77 13.74 9.97
C TRP A 416 -9.24 12.78 11.07
N ILE A 417 -8.37 12.40 12.01
CA ILE A 417 -8.71 11.51 13.12
C ILE A 417 -9.74 12.18 14.05
N LEU A 418 -9.58 13.49 14.32
CA LEU A 418 -10.51 14.27 15.14
C LEU A 418 -11.87 14.40 14.45
N PHE A 419 -11.86 14.64 13.14
CA PHE A 419 -13.07 14.73 12.34
C PHE A 419 -13.79 13.38 12.24
N PHE A 420 -13.05 12.29 12.04
CA PHE A 420 -13.59 10.95 12.08
C PHE A 420 -14.31 10.68 13.40
N ALA A 421 -13.66 10.97 14.53
CA ALA A 421 -14.25 10.77 15.85
C ALA A 421 -15.50 11.63 16.04
N ALA A 422 -15.47 12.91 15.63
CA ALA A 422 -16.63 13.79 15.70
C ALA A 422 -17.79 13.27 14.83
N GLY A 423 -17.52 12.91 13.58
CA GLY A 423 -18.54 12.36 12.67
C GLY A 423 -19.10 11.02 13.15
N PHE A 424 -18.27 10.16 13.74
CA PHE A 424 -18.70 8.90 14.35
C PHE A 424 -19.66 9.15 15.53
N LEU A 425 -19.29 10.03 16.46
CA LEU A 425 -20.13 10.37 17.62
C LEU A 425 -21.45 11.04 17.20
N LEU A 426 -21.40 11.98 16.26
CA LEU A 426 -22.61 12.61 15.73
C LEU A 426 -23.53 11.60 15.02
N GLY A 427 -22.94 10.63 14.33
CA GLY A 427 -23.69 9.52 13.71
C GLY A 427 -24.43 8.67 14.74
N LEU A 428 -23.76 8.34 15.85
CA LEU A 428 -24.40 7.61 16.96
C LEU A 428 -25.53 8.40 17.61
N VAL A 429 -25.34 9.70 17.83
CA VAL A 429 -26.38 10.56 18.36
C VAL A 429 -27.58 10.63 17.42
N TRP A 430 -27.34 10.84 16.13
CA TRP A 430 -28.41 10.88 15.13
C TRP A 430 -29.21 9.57 15.09
N GLU A 431 -28.53 8.42 15.14
CA GLU A 431 -29.21 7.11 15.17
C GLU A 431 -30.13 7.00 16.38
N LYS A 432 -29.62 7.30 17.58
CA LYS A 432 -30.40 7.25 18.81
C LYS A 432 -31.60 8.17 18.82
N VAL A 433 -31.44 9.41 18.33
CA VAL A 433 -32.55 10.37 18.21
C VAL A 433 -33.64 9.86 17.26
N SER A 434 -33.23 9.24 16.16
CA SER A 434 -34.19 8.68 15.20
C SER A 434 -34.95 7.48 15.77
N GLU A 435 -34.27 6.58 16.47
CA GLU A 435 -34.92 5.45 17.16
C GLU A 435 -35.97 5.92 18.20
N ILE A 436 -35.67 6.98 18.95
CA ILE A 436 -36.60 7.56 19.91
C ILE A 436 -37.82 8.16 19.18
N ALA A 437 -37.60 8.88 18.08
CA ALA A 437 -38.68 9.48 17.31
C ALA A 437 -39.62 8.42 16.71
N GLU A 438 -39.06 7.34 16.13
CA GLU A 438 -39.86 6.23 15.57
C GLU A 438 -40.66 5.49 16.66
N ASN A 439 -40.09 5.32 17.87
CA ASN A 439 -40.82 4.68 18.98
C ASN A 439 -41.89 5.56 19.59
N THR A 440 -41.86 6.90 19.45
CA THR A 440 -42.90 7.82 19.90
C THR A 440 -44.03 7.95 18.91
N ASP A 441 -43.80 7.67 17.63
CA ASP A 441 -44.83 7.73 16.58
C ASP A 441 -45.63 6.41 16.39
N THR A 442 -45.30 5.33 17.09
CA THR A 442 -46.08 4.10 17.14
C THR A 442 -47.15 4.26 18.23
N PRO A 443 -48.42 4.49 17.88
CA PRO A 443 -49.50 4.53 18.87
C PRO A 443 -49.61 3.12 19.50
N THR A 444 -49.50 3.07 20.83
CA THR A 444 -49.88 1.88 21.60
C THR A 444 -51.33 1.55 21.31
N VAL A 445 -51.55 0.51 20.49
CA VAL A 445 -52.90 -0.08 20.25
C VAL A 445 -53.26 -0.99 21.41
#